data_d0e8addcfd899291fba5c632c90ee1f5
#
_entry.id   d0e8addcfd899291fba5c632c90ee1f5
#
_cell.length_a   1.000
_cell.length_b   1.000
_cell.length_c   1.000
_cell.angle_alpha   90.00
_cell.angle_beta   90.00
_cell.angle_gamma   90.00
#
_symmetry.space_group_name_H-M   'P 1'
#
loop_
_entity.id
_entity.type
_entity.pdbx_description
1 polymer ?
#
loop_
_entity_poly.entity_id
_entity_poly.type
_entity_poly.pdbx_seq_one_letter_code
_entity_poly.pdbx_strand_id
1 'polypeptide(L)'
;MSPGKLARALALATLLCGGCLVEPSPNVPPANSGGAGNENRAGVEPGPTPSSRPTPEGGPSPEAPDGLTAVVEAGGKLGVYVRAAAADLAPERREALGRVDTDARRVLALRGYLRAGRDGGSRWAWSRERIESYEKSPEYAAALAEIGKVRREFEGANPGYTLRVNTQVRSLDEQLKKWNENDSVARAGEELLARAREELAGSSYAETPTAADVQRFERFLRGTTTRVTPTLAVPGLSPHGQSRSFDFQVMRGSQLIAGPSGAGAWDSAGWTEKVRAAVTRASTKFTGPLASPREPWHYDYKP
;
A
#
# COMPACT_ATOMS: atom_id res chain seq x y z
N MET A 1 -18.66 57.97 24.53
CA MET A 1 -19.44 57.38 25.66
C MET A 1 -19.03 55.92 25.81
N SER A 2 -18.65 55.62 26.99
CA SER A 2 -17.86 54.57 27.60
C SER A 2 -18.51 53.16 27.66
N PRO A 3 -17.84 52.23 28.27
CA PRO A 3 -17.50 50.88 27.78
C PRO A 3 -18.20 49.77 28.55
N GLY A 4 -18.15 48.57 28.05
CA GLY A 4 -18.64 47.40 28.74
C GLY A 4 -17.62 46.26 28.74
N LYS A 5 -16.83 46.18 29.81
CA LYS A 5 -16.02 45.02 30.19
C LYS A 5 -16.95 43.91 30.69
N LEU A 6 -16.79 42.70 30.22
CA LEU A 6 -17.21 41.50 30.95
C LEU A 6 -16.11 40.44 30.91
N ALA A 7 -15.46 40.36 32.06
CA ALA A 7 -14.59 39.25 32.44
C ALA A 7 -15.45 37.99 32.67
N ARG A 8 -15.01 36.82 32.15
CA ARG A 8 -15.51 35.53 32.65
C ARG A 8 -14.35 34.63 33.04
N ALA A 9 -14.56 34.16 34.25
CA ALA A 9 -13.65 33.43 35.09
C ALA A 9 -13.22 32.07 34.58
N LEU A 10 -11.98 31.77 34.94
CA LEU A 10 -11.34 30.44 34.96
C LEU A 10 -12.12 29.51 35.91
N ALA A 11 -12.46 28.33 35.44
CA ALA A 11 -12.80 27.20 36.30
C ALA A 11 -11.78 26.08 36.05
N LEU A 12 -10.90 25.94 37.02
CA LEU A 12 -9.95 24.84 37.19
C LEU A 12 -10.73 23.61 37.66
N ALA A 13 -10.80 22.56 36.92
CA ALA A 13 -11.26 21.24 37.36
C ALA A 13 -10.10 20.27 37.35
N THR A 14 -9.52 20.06 38.51
CA THR A 14 -8.59 19.00 38.84
C THR A 14 -9.39 17.69 38.96
N LEU A 15 -9.17 16.72 38.11
CA LEU A 15 -9.64 15.36 38.32
C LEU A 15 -8.43 14.43 38.44
N LEU A 16 -8.18 14.01 39.67
CA LEU A 16 -7.39 12.86 40.07
C LEU A 16 -8.17 11.57 39.78
N CYS A 17 -7.63 10.66 39.00
CA CYS A 17 -7.94 9.22 39.01
C CYS A 17 -6.70 8.51 38.46
N GLY A 18 -5.95 7.81 39.25
CA GLY A 18 -6.27 6.45 39.65
C GLY A 18 -5.41 5.53 38.81
N GLY A 19 -4.21 5.14 39.34
CA GLY A 19 -3.26 4.25 38.69
C GLY A 19 -3.87 2.85 38.45
N CYS A 20 -3.58 2.29 37.29
CA CYS A 20 -3.54 0.85 37.08
C CYS A 20 -2.12 0.46 36.72
N LEU A 21 -1.43 -0.11 37.69
CA LEU A 21 -0.20 -0.87 37.52
C LEU A 21 -0.54 -2.14 36.71
N VAL A 22 0.03 -2.28 35.54
CA VAL A 22 0.07 -3.56 34.80
C VAL A 22 1.45 -4.15 35.05
N GLU A 23 1.49 -5.25 35.79
CA GLU A 23 2.67 -6.05 36.02
C GLU A 23 3.17 -6.74 34.73
N PRO A 24 4.48 -6.88 34.54
CA PRO A 24 5.02 -7.63 33.41
C PRO A 24 5.02 -9.14 33.71
N SER A 25 4.44 -9.94 32.83
CA SER A 25 4.57 -11.39 32.83
C SER A 25 5.99 -11.83 32.45
N PRO A 26 6.61 -12.71 33.22
CA PRO A 26 7.84 -13.38 32.84
C PRO A 26 7.52 -14.74 32.20
N ASN A 27 8.12 -15.05 31.04
CA ASN A 27 8.63 -16.39 30.70
C ASN A 27 8.91 -16.50 29.18
N VAL A 28 10.18 -16.37 28.86
CA VAL A 28 10.75 -16.92 27.63
C VAL A 28 11.89 -17.84 28.05
N PRO A 29 11.87 -19.14 27.72
CA PRO A 29 12.97 -20.04 28.01
C PRO A 29 14.14 -19.85 27.03
N PRO A 30 15.38 -20.14 27.42
CA PRO A 30 16.57 -19.91 26.63
C PRO A 30 16.77 -20.98 25.55
N ALA A 31 17.32 -20.55 24.42
CA ALA A 31 17.77 -21.41 23.36
C ALA A 31 18.96 -22.28 23.79
N ASN A 32 18.85 -23.55 23.48
CA ASN A 32 19.88 -24.57 23.77
C ASN A 32 20.90 -24.61 22.64
N SER A 33 22.15 -24.40 22.97
CA SER A 33 23.34 -24.57 22.12
C SER A 33 23.94 -25.97 22.40
N GLY A 34 24.35 -26.66 21.33
CA GLY A 34 25.19 -27.85 21.33
C GLY A 34 24.76 -28.80 20.22
N GLY A 35 25.61 -29.31 19.40
CA GLY A 35 27.00 -29.62 19.37
C GLY A 35 27.29 -30.45 18.15
N ALA A 36 28.45 -30.21 17.62
CA ALA A 36 29.42 -31.05 16.93
C ALA A 36 29.01 -32.35 16.17
N GLY A 37 29.48 -32.38 14.92
CA GLY A 37 30.29 -33.48 14.40
C GLY A 37 29.57 -34.66 13.76
N ASN A 38 29.73 -34.83 12.44
CA ASN A 38 30.46 -36.02 11.96
C ASN A 38 30.70 -35.96 10.43
N GLU A 39 31.95 -36.10 10.06
CA GLU A 39 32.40 -36.45 8.73
C GLU A 39 31.91 -37.85 8.36
N ASN A 40 31.43 -38.05 7.12
CA ASN A 40 31.77 -39.29 6.42
C ASN A 40 31.63 -39.11 4.88
N ARG A 41 32.70 -39.42 4.24
CA ARG A 41 33.07 -39.48 2.86
C ARG A 41 32.63 -40.83 2.29
N ALA A 42 31.85 -40.85 1.22
CA ALA A 42 31.83 -41.98 0.32
C ALA A 42 31.38 -41.54 -1.07
N GLY A 43 32.23 -41.80 -2.07
CA GLY A 43 31.99 -41.51 -3.47
C GLY A 43 30.94 -42.47 -4.08
N VAL A 44 30.18 -41.93 -5.02
CA VAL A 44 29.33 -42.72 -5.92
C VAL A 44 29.58 -42.26 -7.36
N GLU A 45 29.92 -43.21 -8.19
CA GLU A 45 30.18 -43.09 -9.64
C GLU A 45 28.96 -42.58 -10.41
N PRO A 46 29.16 -41.97 -11.62
CA PRO A 46 28.06 -41.48 -12.44
C PRO A 46 27.40 -42.63 -13.20
N GLY A 47 26.12 -42.87 -12.95
CA GLY A 47 25.28 -43.78 -13.70
C GLY A 47 24.77 -43.16 -15.02
N PRO A 48 24.32 -43.99 -16.00
CA PRO A 48 24.10 -43.60 -17.37
C PRO A 48 22.89 -42.68 -17.56
N THR A 49 23.04 -41.72 -18.45
CA THR A 49 22.04 -40.76 -18.94
C THR A 49 20.82 -41.46 -19.51
N PRO A 50 19.58 -41.13 -19.07
CA PRO A 50 18.39 -41.62 -19.76
C PRO A 50 18.10 -40.80 -21.01
N SER A 51 17.90 -41.52 -22.10
CA SER A 51 17.49 -41.10 -23.43
C SER A 51 16.29 -40.14 -23.41
N SER A 52 16.41 -39.04 -24.10
CA SER A 52 15.35 -38.05 -24.34
C SER A 52 14.18 -38.66 -25.13
N ARG A 53 13.03 -38.76 -24.44
CA ARG A 53 11.74 -39.04 -25.07
C ARG A 53 11.23 -37.74 -25.71
N PRO A 54 10.73 -37.71 -26.94
CA PRO A 54 10.13 -36.49 -27.50
C PRO A 54 8.87 -36.12 -26.75
N THR A 55 8.83 -34.88 -26.30
CA THR A 55 7.64 -34.25 -25.70
C THR A 55 6.59 -34.06 -26.79
N PRO A 56 5.33 -34.47 -26.61
CA PRO A 56 4.27 -34.13 -27.54
C PRO A 56 4.06 -32.62 -27.53
N GLU A 57 4.03 -32.01 -28.72
CA GLU A 57 3.65 -30.60 -28.91
C GLU A 57 2.28 -30.37 -28.27
N GLY A 58 2.27 -29.61 -27.21
CA GLY A 58 1.06 -29.15 -26.54
C GLY A 58 0.33 -28.18 -27.45
N GLY A 59 -0.85 -28.59 -27.91
CA GLY A 59 -1.82 -27.67 -28.47
C GLY A 59 -2.11 -26.54 -27.50
N PRO A 60 -2.68 -25.39 -27.95
CA PRO A 60 -2.96 -24.25 -27.08
C PRO A 60 -3.83 -24.73 -25.91
N SER A 61 -3.27 -24.57 -24.70
CA SER A 61 -4.01 -24.81 -23.47
C SER A 61 -5.22 -23.87 -23.48
N PRO A 62 -6.44 -24.32 -23.14
CA PRO A 62 -7.58 -23.43 -23.05
C PRO A 62 -7.20 -22.32 -22.04
N GLU A 63 -7.31 -21.07 -22.50
CA GLU A 63 -7.14 -19.90 -21.62
C GLU A 63 -7.98 -20.13 -20.35
N ALA A 64 -7.31 -20.16 -19.21
CA ALA A 64 -8.01 -20.20 -17.94
C ALA A 64 -8.96 -19.00 -17.90
N PRO A 65 -10.23 -19.17 -17.49
CA PRO A 65 -11.19 -18.07 -17.45
C PRO A 65 -10.56 -16.93 -16.66
N ASP A 66 -10.59 -15.72 -17.26
CA ASP A 66 -10.11 -14.49 -16.64
C ASP A 66 -10.67 -14.45 -15.20
N GLY A 67 -9.80 -14.36 -14.20
CA GLY A 67 -10.19 -14.41 -12.78
C GLY A 67 -11.30 -13.40 -12.43
N LEU A 68 -11.45 -12.34 -13.23
CA LEU A 68 -12.56 -11.40 -13.17
C LEU A 68 -13.89 -12.04 -13.58
N THR A 69 -13.91 -12.97 -14.53
CA THR A 69 -15.12 -13.66 -15.01
C THR A 69 -15.73 -14.55 -13.93
N ALA A 70 -14.92 -15.34 -13.24
CA ALA A 70 -15.38 -16.27 -12.21
C ALA A 70 -15.97 -15.57 -10.97
N VAL A 71 -15.41 -14.41 -10.61
CA VAL A 71 -15.85 -13.65 -9.42
C VAL A 71 -17.11 -12.83 -9.68
N VAL A 72 -17.35 -12.44 -10.93
CA VAL A 72 -18.45 -11.54 -11.32
C VAL A 72 -19.75 -12.32 -11.61
N GLU A 73 -19.68 -13.60 -11.91
CA GLU A 73 -20.89 -14.45 -12.10
C GLU A 73 -21.75 -14.54 -10.83
N ALA A 74 -21.14 -14.39 -9.64
CA ALA A 74 -21.84 -14.38 -8.36
C ALA A 74 -22.51 -13.04 -7.99
N GLY A 75 -22.23 -11.95 -8.72
CA GLY A 75 -22.57 -10.57 -8.31
C GLY A 75 -23.88 -9.99 -8.84
N GLY A 76 -24.71 -10.74 -9.58
CA GLY A 76 -25.95 -10.20 -10.17
C GLY A 76 -25.71 -8.98 -11.06
N LYS A 77 -26.66 -8.04 -11.11
CA LYS A 77 -26.58 -6.81 -11.93
C LYS A 77 -25.30 -6.01 -11.69
N LEU A 78 -24.89 -5.85 -10.44
CA LEU A 78 -23.65 -5.14 -10.10
C LEU A 78 -22.44 -5.80 -10.75
N GLY A 79 -22.33 -7.13 -10.69
CA GLY A 79 -21.24 -7.86 -11.33
C GLY A 79 -21.15 -7.63 -12.82
N VAL A 80 -22.31 -7.59 -13.51
CA VAL A 80 -22.37 -7.30 -14.95
C VAL A 80 -21.82 -5.90 -15.25
N TYR A 81 -22.22 -4.90 -14.47
CA TYR A 81 -21.77 -3.50 -14.65
C TYR A 81 -20.28 -3.30 -14.28
N VAL A 82 -19.78 -3.97 -13.25
CA VAL A 82 -18.36 -3.93 -12.87
C VAL A 82 -17.51 -4.52 -14.01
N ARG A 83 -17.93 -5.65 -14.58
CA ARG A 83 -17.22 -6.28 -15.72
C ARG A 83 -17.23 -5.36 -16.94
N ALA A 84 -18.40 -4.82 -17.29
CA ALA A 84 -18.54 -3.93 -18.44
C ALA A 84 -17.68 -2.66 -18.28
N ALA A 85 -17.67 -2.04 -17.10
CA ALA A 85 -16.82 -0.88 -16.81
C ALA A 85 -15.32 -1.20 -16.74
N ALA A 86 -14.96 -2.45 -16.47
CA ALA A 86 -13.56 -2.89 -16.48
C ALA A 86 -13.06 -3.29 -17.88
N ALA A 87 -13.94 -3.49 -18.86
CA ALA A 87 -13.58 -4.00 -20.19
C ALA A 87 -12.54 -3.14 -20.92
N ASP A 88 -12.63 -1.81 -20.77
CA ASP A 88 -11.73 -0.83 -21.40
C ASP A 88 -10.48 -0.52 -20.56
N LEU A 89 -10.30 -1.18 -19.40
CA LEU A 89 -9.07 -1.05 -18.63
C LEU A 89 -7.92 -1.79 -19.33
N ALA A 90 -6.69 -1.32 -19.14
CA ALA A 90 -5.50 -2.03 -19.59
C ALA A 90 -5.44 -3.45 -18.98
N PRO A 91 -4.88 -4.45 -19.68
CA PRO A 91 -4.89 -5.86 -19.26
C PRO A 91 -4.37 -6.07 -17.83
N GLU A 92 -3.26 -5.42 -17.47
CA GLU A 92 -2.66 -5.52 -16.15
C GLU A 92 -3.58 -5.00 -15.01
N ARG A 93 -4.44 -4.02 -15.31
CA ARG A 93 -5.42 -3.51 -14.34
C ARG A 93 -6.60 -4.46 -14.18
N ARG A 94 -7.05 -5.10 -15.27
CA ARG A 94 -8.08 -6.13 -15.21
C ARG A 94 -7.64 -7.33 -14.41
N GLU A 95 -6.40 -7.79 -14.66
CA GLU A 95 -5.79 -8.88 -13.90
C GLU A 95 -5.73 -8.53 -12.40
N ALA A 96 -5.18 -7.36 -12.06
CA ALA A 96 -5.11 -6.92 -10.67
C ALA A 96 -6.50 -6.80 -10.03
N LEU A 97 -7.50 -6.31 -10.77
CA LEU A 97 -8.89 -6.22 -10.29
C LEU A 97 -9.49 -7.60 -10.00
N GLY A 98 -9.18 -8.62 -10.81
CA GLY A 98 -9.60 -10.01 -10.59
C GLY A 98 -9.01 -10.62 -9.32
N ARG A 99 -7.84 -10.14 -8.87
CA ARG A 99 -7.13 -10.61 -7.66
C ARG A 99 -7.56 -9.90 -6.37
N VAL A 100 -8.44 -8.90 -6.46
CA VAL A 100 -9.02 -8.26 -5.27
C VAL A 100 -10.09 -9.19 -4.68
N ASP A 101 -10.03 -9.46 -3.38
CA ASP A 101 -10.73 -10.55 -2.69
C ASP A 101 -12.24 -10.37 -2.54
N THR A 102 -12.72 -9.13 -2.33
CA THR A 102 -14.14 -8.85 -2.09
C THR A 102 -14.72 -7.86 -3.08
N ASP A 103 -16.03 -7.93 -3.34
CA ASP A 103 -16.75 -7.00 -4.22
C ASP A 103 -16.60 -5.55 -3.74
N ALA A 104 -16.61 -5.33 -2.42
CA ALA A 104 -16.43 -4.02 -1.81
C ALA A 104 -15.09 -3.40 -2.19
N ARG A 105 -14.00 -4.13 -1.97
CA ARG A 105 -12.64 -3.69 -2.32
C ARG A 105 -12.44 -3.59 -3.83
N ARG A 106 -13.10 -4.48 -4.60
CA ARG A 106 -13.04 -4.50 -6.07
C ARG A 106 -13.71 -3.28 -6.70
N VAL A 107 -14.92 -2.90 -6.27
CA VAL A 107 -15.60 -1.69 -6.73
C VAL A 107 -14.77 -0.44 -6.39
N LEU A 108 -14.14 -0.42 -5.21
CA LEU A 108 -13.25 0.66 -4.81
C LEU A 108 -11.98 0.72 -5.68
N ALA A 109 -11.38 -0.42 -6.02
CA ALA A 109 -10.24 -0.50 -6.92
C ALA A 109 -10.61 -0.07 -8.34
N LEU A 110 -11.75 -0.54 -8.87
CA LEU A 110 -12.28 -0.11 -10.16
C LEU A 110 -12.44 1.41 -10.22
N ARG A 111 -13.07 2.03 -9.20
CA ARG A 111 -13.16 3.49 -9.10
C ARG A 111 -11.80 4.16 -9.21
N GLY A 112 -10.80 3.62 -8.52
CA GLY A 112 -9.44 4.15 -8.54
C GLY A 112 -8.78 4.05 -9.92
N TYR A 113 -8.92 2.92 -10.61
CA TYR A 113 -8.44 2.76 -11.98
C TYR A 113 -9.14 3.69 -12.97
N LEU A 114 -10.46 3.84 -12.87
CA LEU A 114 -11.21 4.77 -13.69
C LEU A 114 -10.76 6.22 -13.47
N ARG A 115 -10.48 6.63 -12.23
CA ARG A 115 -9.98 7.98 -11.89
C ARG A 115 -8.56 8.22 -12.39
N ALA A 116 -7.69 7.20 -12.35
CA ALA A 116 -6.33 7.30 -12.85
C ALA A 116 -6.27 7.48 -14.37
N GLY A 117 -7.32 7.11 -15.09
CA GLY A 117 -7.40 7.25 -16.55
C GLY A 117 -6.26 6.52 -17.26
N ARG A 118 -5.94 6.94 -18.49
CA ARG A 118 -4.87 6.34 -19.30
C ARG A 118 -3.48 6.64 -18.74
N ASP A 119 -3.28 7.79 -18.10
CA ASP A 119 -1.98 8.23 -17.55
C ASP A 119 -1.49 7.36 -16.38
N GLY A 120 -2.38 6.58 -15.77
CA GLY A 120 -2.02 5.62 -14.73
C GLY A 120 -1.04 4.54 -15.19
N GLY A 121 -0.88 4.29 -16.51
CA GLY A 121 0.05 3.29 -17.04
C GLY A 121 1.52 3.61 -16.75
N SER A 122 1.93 4.88 -16.83
CA SER A 122 3.30 5.31 -16.51
C SER A 122 3.68 5.13 -15.03
N ARG A 123 2.69 5.01 -14.14
CA ARG A 123 2.85 4.80 -12.69
C ARG A 123 2.62 3.36 -12.26
N TRP A 124 2.41 2.43 -13.22
CA TRP A 124 2.15 1.03 -12.90
C TRP A 124 3.36 0.39 -12.22
N ALA A 125 3.12 -0.39 -11.17
CA ALA A 125 4.16 -1.11 -10.44
C ALA A 125 5.02 -1.95 -11.40
N TRP A 126 6.31 -1.99 -11.14
CA TRP A 126 7.24 -2.77 -11.96
C TRP A 126 7.02 -4.26 -11.81
N SER A 127 7.33 -5.04 -12.87
CA SER A 127 7.39 -6.49 -12.82
C SER A 127 8.51 -6.94 -11.88
N ARG A 128 8.47 -8.20 -11.46
CA ARG A 128 9.49 -8.80 -10.59
C ARG A 128 10.89 -8.69 -11.23
N GLU A 129 10.99 -9.03 -12.50
CA GLU A 129 12.25 -9.01 -13.25
C GLU A 129 12.82 -7.58 -13.31
N ARG A 130 11.96 -6.59 -13.50
CA ARG A 130 12.37 -5.19 -13.49
C ARG A 130 12.81 -4.73 -12.10
N ILE A 131 12.14 -5.17 -11.04
CA ILE A 131 12.53 -4.88 -9.65
C ILE A 131 13.92 -5.48 -9.37
N GLU A 132 14.12 -6.75 -9.69
CA GLU A 132 15.40 -7.46 -9.49
C GLU A 132 16.56 -6.83 -10.29
N SER A 133 16.28 -6.36 -11.50
CA SER A 133 17.25 -5.63 -12.32
C SER A 133 17.59 -4.26 -11.72
N TYR A 134 16.56 -3.53 -11.28
CA TYR A 134 16.73 -2.21 -10.67
C TYR A 134 17.51 -2.27 -9.36
N GLU A 135 17.25 -3.25 -8.50
CA GLU A 135 17.96 -3.41 -7.21
C GLU A 135 19.45 -3.69 -7.37
N LYS A 136 19.89 -4.09 -8.56
CA LYS A 136 21.32 -4.26 -8.93
C LYS A 136 21.88 -3.06 -9.69
N SER A 137 21.09 -2.02 -9.93
CA SER A 137 21.47 -0.89 -10.78
C SER A 137 22.21 0.22 -10.04
N PRO A 138 23.01 1.04 -10.75
CA PRO A 138 23.59 2.26 -10.20
C PRO A 138 22.53 3.26 -9.70
N GLU A 139 21.36 3.28 -10.31
CA GLU A 139 20.24 4.15 -9.93
C GLU A 139 19.71 3.80 -8.53
N TYR A 140 19.60 2.51 -8.22
CA TYR A 140 19.22 2.06 -6.88
C TYR A 140 20.31 2.42 -5.86
N ALA A 141 21.57 2.18 -6.20
CA ALA A 141 22.70 2.58 -5.34
C ALA A 141 22.70 4.10 -5.06
N ALA A 142 22.38 4.92 -6.07
CA ALA A 142 22.25 6.37 -5.92
C ALA A 142 21.07 6.73 -4.98
N ALA A 143 19.92 6.06 -5.10
CA ALA A 143 18.79 6.27 -4.19
C ALA A 143 19.16 5.94 -2.73
N LEU A 144 19.86 4.81 -2.50
CA LEU A 144 20.34 4.43 -1.18
C LEU A 144 21.34 5.43 -0.63
N ALA A 145 22.21 6.00 -1.47
CA ALA A 145 23.16 7.03 -1.06
C ALA A 145 22.46 8.32 -0.61
N GLU A 146 21.41 8.76 -1.32
CA GLU A 146 20.59 9.91 -0.92
C GLU A 146 19.86 9.67 0.40
N ILE A 147 19.27 8.49 0.59
CA ILE A 147 18.66 8.07 1.88
C ILE A 147 19.72 8.11 2.99
N GLY A 148 20.94 7.64 2.70
CA GLY A 148 22.06 7.68 3.64
C GLY A 148 22.44 9.09 4.08
N LYS A 149 22.37 10.09 3.18
CA LYS A 149 22.60 11.49 3.53
C LYS A 149 21.53 12.00 4.51
N VAL A 150 20.25 11.73 4.21
CA VAL A 150 19.13 12.12 5.09
C VAL A 150 19.25 11.50 6.47
N ARG A 151 19.61 10.21 6.54
CA ARG A 151 19.83 9.52 7.83
C ARG A 151 20.93 10.17 8.65
N ARG A 152 22.11 10.40 8.07
CA ARG A 152 23.22 11.05 8.79
C ARG A 152 22.85 12.44 9.30
N GLU A 153 22.17 13.23 8.47
CA GLU A 153 21.72 14.57 8.85
C GLU A 153 20.73 14.54 10.02
N PHE A 154 19.76 13.61 9.96
CA PHE A 154 18.80 13.44 11.03
C PHE A 154 19.45 12.96 12.34
N GLU A 155 20.30 11.95 12.27
CA GLU A 155 20.97 11.34 13.41
C GLU A 155 21.93 12.33 14.10
N GLY A 156 22.63 13.15 13.33
CA GLY A 156 23.49 14.22 13.85
C GLY A 156 22.69 15.31 14.61
N ALA A 157 21.51 15.64 14.11
CA ALA A 157 20.64 16.65 14.73
C ALA A 157 19.76 16.11 15.88
N ASN A 158 19.62 14.79 16.04
CA ASN A 158 18.74 14.14 17.01
C ASN A 158 19.45 12.98 17.73
N PRO A 159 20.41 13.26 18.64
CA PRO A 159 21.18 12.23 19.34
C PRO A 159 20.29 11.18 20.02
N GLY A 160 20.63 9.90 19.86
CA GLY A 160 19.86 8.77 20.42
C GLY A 160 18.69 8.29 19.56
N TYR A 161 18.43 8.94 18.42
CA TYR A 161 17.41 8.53 17.44
C TYR A 161 18.03 8.26 16.09
N THR A 162 17.46 7.30 15.36
CA THR A 162 17.85 6.93 14.01
C THR A 162 16.69 6.92 13.06
N LEU A 163 16.93 7.02 11.74
CA LEU A 163 15.92 6.81 10.72
C LEU A 163 16.05 5.41 10.09
N ARG A 164 14.98 4.65 10.16
CA ARG A 164 14.80 3.44 9.37
C ARG A 164 13.97 3.79 8.13
N VAL A 165 14.32 3.21 6.99
CA VAL A 165 13.61 3.39 5.73
C VAL A 165 13.39 2.02 5.10
N ASN A 166 12.17 1.72 4.69
CA ASN A 166 11.93 0.55 3.85
C ASN A 166 12.30 0.91 2.41
N THR A 167 13.40 0.35 1.92
CA THR A 167 13.94 0.59 0.57
C THR A 167 13.50 -0.46 -0.44
N GLN A 168 12.80 -1.49 -0.01
CA GLN A 168 12.29 -2.54 -0.90
C GLN A 168 11.24 -1.96 -1.85
N VAL A 169 11.38 -2.25 -3.15
CA VAL A 169 10.37 -1.90 -4.14
C VAL A 169 9.13 -2.76 -3.92
N ARG A 170 7.99 -2.13 -3.71
CA ARG A 170 6.74 -2.81 -3.37
C ARG A 170 6.09 -3.42 -4.61
N SER A 171 6.23 -4.73 -4.81
CA SER A 171 5.64 -5.46 -5.94
C SER A 171 4.10 -5.33 -5.98
N LEU A 172 3.49 -5.65 -7.14
CA LEU A 172 2.03 -5.71 -7.27
C LEU A 172 1.41 -6.71 -6.27
N ASP A 173 2.05 -7.86 -6.06
CA ASP A 173 1.58 -8.88 -5.12
C ASP A 173 1.53 -8.35 -3.69
N GLU A 174 2.55 -7.61 -3.26
CA GLU A 174 2.59 -6.99 -1.94
C GLU A 174 1.55 -5.86 -1.81
N GLN A 175 1.34 -5.09 -2.88
CA GLN A 175 0.29 -4.06 -2.90
C GLN A 175 -1.11 -4.67 -2.80
N LEU A 176 -1.39 -5.75 -3.53
CA LEU A 176 -2.64 -6.50 -3.47
C LEU A 176 -2.87 -7.11 -2.09
N LYS A 177 -1.84 -7.76 -1.51
CA LYS A 177 -1.93 -8.28 -0.15
C LYS A 177 -2.32 -7.20 0.85
N LYS A 178 -1.60 -6.06 0.84
CA LYS A 178 -1.91 -4.94 1.74
C LYS A 178 -3.30 -4.36 1.50
N TRP A 179 -3.75 -4.26 0.26
CA TRP A 179 -5.09 -3.80 -0.10
C TRP A 179 -6.18 -4.71 0.45
N ASN A 180 -6.02 -6.02 0.29
CA ASN A 180 -6.97 -7.02 0.74
C ASN A 180 -7.04 -7.15 2.28
N GLU A 181 -5.98 -6.76 3.00
CA GLU A 181 -5.92 -6.79 4.45
C GLU A 181 -6.29 -5.45 5.14
N ASN A 182 -6.42 -4.35 4.38
CA ASN A 182 -6.54 -3.01 4.98
C ASN A 182 -7.99 -2.66 5.36
N ASP A 183 -8.20 -2.27 6.62
CA ASP A 183 -9.51 -1.92 7.17
C ASP A 183 -10.11 -0.63 6.57
N SER A 184 -9.30 0.38 6.28
CA SER A 184 -9.79 1.62 5.67
C SER A 184 -10.29 1.38 4.25
N VAL A 185 -9.63 0.47 3.51
CA VAL A 185 -10.04 0.01 2.19
C VAL A 185 -11.36 -0.77 2.27
N ALA A 186 -11.47 -1.70 3.24
CA ALA A 186 -12.70 -2.46 3.45
C ALA A 186 -13.89 -1.53 3.71
N ARG A 187 -13.77 -0.64 4.70
CA ARG A 187 -14.86 0.29 5.07
C ARG A 187 -15.25 1.25 3.94
N ALA A 188 -14.28 1.81 3.24
CA ALA A 188 -14.55 2.67 2.07
C ALA A 188 -15.19 1.88 0.92
N GLY A 189 -14.77 0.64 0.73
CA GLY A 189 -15.32 -0.28 -0.26
C GLY A 189 -16.77 -0.65 0.03
N GLU A 190 -17.09 -0.99 1.28
CA GLU A 190 -18.46 -1.31 1.71
C GLU A 190 -19.41 -0.14 1.50
N GLU A 191 -19.00 1.08 1.85
CA GLU A 191 -19.80 2.27 1.61
C GLU A 191 -20.04 2.51 0.11
N LEU A 192 -19.00 2.37 -0.72
CA LEU A 192 -19.13 2.53 -2.17
C LEU A 192 -19.98 1.43 -2.79
N LEU A 193 -19.84 0.18 -2.34
CA LEU A 193 -20.60 -0.96 -2.78
C LEU A 193 -22.10 -0.78 -2.50
N ALA A 194 -22.45 -0.33 -1.29
CA ALA A 194 -23.83 -0.06 -0.93
C ALA A 194 -24.45 1.00 -1.85
N ARG A 195 -23.75 2.09 -2.09
CA ARG A 195 -24.20 3.15 -3.02
C ARG A 195 -24.28 2.68 -4.47
N ALA A 196 -23.35 1.82 -4.91
CA ALA A 196 -23.39 1.27 -6.26
C ALA A 196 -24.59 0.34 -6.48
N ARG A 197 -24.96 -0.44 -5.45
CA ARG A 197 -26.18 -1.27 -5.48
C ARG A 197 -27.44 -0.42 -5.52
N GLU A 198 -27.51 0.63 -4.71
CA GLU A 198 -28.63 1.58 -4.70
C GLU A 198 -28.77 2.27 -6.05
N GLU A 199 -27.70 2.78 -6.64
CA GLU A 199 -27.67 3.40 -7.97
C GLU A 199 -28.21 2.45 -9.05
N LEU A 200 -27.76 1.18 -9.05
CA LEU A 200 -28.16 0.18 -10.03
C LEU A 200 -29.58 -0.39 -9.80
N ALA A 201 -30.15 -0.23 -8.59
CA ALA A 201 -31.53 -0.60 -8.31
C ALA A 201 -32.52 0.35 -8.98
N GLY A 202 -32.10 1.55 -9.37
CA GLY A 202 -32.93 2.49 -10.11
C GLY A 202 -33.35 1.95 -11.47
N SER A 203 -34.58 2.31 -11.91
CA SER A 203 -35.17 1.86 -13.19
C SER A 203 -34.44 2.34 -14.45
N SER A 204 -33.47 3.24 -14.29
CA SER A 204 -32.66 3.81 -15.37
C SER A 204 -31.52 2.91 -15.89
N TYR A 205 -31.28 1.77 -15.23
CA TYR A 205 -30.23 0.81 -15.62
C TYR A 205 -30.85 -0.50 -16.10
N ALA A 206 -30.51 -0.92 -17.32
CA ALA A 206 -30.96 -2.19 -17.88
C ALA A 206 -30.26 -3.39 -17.23
N GLU A 207 -30.87 -4.59 -17.28
CA GLU A 207 -30.22 -5.83 -16.82
C GLU A 207 -28.99 -6.18 -17.66
N THR A 208 -29.08 -5.96 -18.98
CA THR A 208 -27.92 -6.03 -19.88
C THR A 208 -27.49 -4.60 -20.22
N PRO A 209 -26.31 -4.15 -19.76
CA PRO A 209 -25.90 -2.76 -19.92
C PRO A 209 -25.67 -2.39 -21.38
N THR A 210 -26.18 -1.25 -21.79
CA THR A 210 -25.76 -0.57 -23.01
C THR A 210 -24.46 0.22 -22.75
N ALA A 211 -23.77 0.66 -23.80
CA ALA A 211 -22.61 1.53 -23.67
C ALA A 211 -22.93 2.83 -22.88
N ALA A 212 -24.12 3.38 -23.06
CA ALA A 212 -24.59 4.57 -22.33
C ALA A 212 -24.76 4.28 -20.82
N ASP A 213 -25.27 3.09 -20.47
CA ASP A 213 -25.43 2.68 -19.08
C ASP A 213 -24.06 2.47 -18.40
N VAL A 214 -23.12 1.83 -19.08
CA VAL A 214 -21.75 1.65 -18.59
C VAL A 214 -21.10 3.01 -18.32
N GLN A 215 -21.16 3.93 -19.27
CA GLN A 215 -20.61 5.30 -19.10
C GLN A 215 -21.27 6.05 -17.94
N ARG A 216 -22.57 5.86 -17.72
CA ARG A 216 -23.28 6.45 -16.57
C ARG A 216 -22.78 5.88 -15.26
N PHE A 217 -22.63 4.56 -15.18
CA PHE A 217 -22.10 3.88 -14.00
C PHE A 217 -20.65 4.28 -13.71
N GLU A 218 -19.81 4.38 -14.71
CA GLU A 218 -18.43 4.90 -14.55
C GLU A 218 -18.42 6.33 -14.03
N ARG A 219 -19.24 7.23 -14.56
CA ARG A 219 -19.35 8.61 -14.04
C ARG A 219 -19.79 8.61 -12.58
N PHE A 220 -20.78 7.77 -12.24
CA PHE A 220 -21.20 7.60 -10.86
C PHE A 220 -20.04 7.16 -9.97
N LEU A 221 -19.29 6.10 -10.35
CA LEU A 221 -18.15 5.63 -9.57
C LEU A 221 -17.07 6.72 -9.42
N ARG A 222 -16.70 7.41 -10.49
CA ARG A 222 -15.71 8.50 -10.46
C ARG A 222 -16.13 9.65 -9.55
N GLY A 223 -17.41 10.01 -9.56
CA GLY A 223 -17.96 11.14 -8.79
C GLY A 223 -18.21 10.81 -7.33
N THR A 224 -18.47 9.53 -7.00
CA THR A 224 -18.82 9.15 -5.63
C THR A 224 -17.64 9.24 -4.69
N THR A 225 -17.80 9.99 -3.60
CA THR A 225 -16.86 10.07 -2.48
C THR A 225 -17.29 9.14 -1.35
N THR A 226 -16.36 8.68 -0.53
CA THR A 226 -16.60 7.88 0.66
C THR A 226 -16.22 8.69 1.90
N ARG A 227 -16.93 8.50 3.01
CA ARG A 227 -16.63 9.17 4.29
C ARG A 227 -15.27 8.72 4.83
N VAL A 228 -14.98 7.42 4.68
CA VAL A 228 -13.66 6.88 5.00
C VAL A 228 -12.76 7.05 3.78
N THR A 229 -11.63 7.72 3.95
CA THR A 229 -10.60 7.80 2.91
C THR A 229 -9.68 6.59 3.03
N PRO A 230 -9.50 5.79 1.96
CA PRO A 230 -8.51 4.72 1.96
C PRO A 230 -7.11 5.28 2.20
N THR A 231 -6.35 4.62 3.07
CA THR A 231 -4.96 4.99 3.40
C THR A 231 -3.94 4.35 2.44
N LEU A 232 -4.40 3.57 1.47
CA LEU A 232 -3.55 2.94 0.46
C LEU A 232 -3.94 3.43 -0.94
N ALA A 233 -2.93 3.60 -1.78
CA ALA A 233 -3.13 3.72 -3.22
C ALA A 233 -3.69 2.41 -3.78
N VAL A 234 -4.46 2.50 -4.86
CA VAL A 234 -4.97 1.32 -5.59
C VAL A 234 -3.81 0.45 -6.05
N PRO A 235 -3.89 -0.89 -5.94
CA PRO A 235 -2.82 -1.78 -6.34
C PRO A 235 -2.29 -1.49 -7.75
N GLY A 236 -1.00 -1.51 -7.91
CA GLY A 236 -0.32 -1.16 -9.16
C GLY A 236 -0.07 0.34 -9.36
N LEU A 237 -0.75 1.25 -8.63
CA LEU A 237 -0.60 2.69 -8.80
C LEU A 237 0.19 3.38 -7.68
N SER A 238 0.74 2.63 -6.73
CA SER A 238 1.57 3.18 -5.66
C SER A 238 2.96 3.56 -6.18
N PRO A 239 3.47 4.78 -5.90
CA PRO A 239 4.82 5.19 -6.28
C PRO A 239 5.93 4.29 -5.69
N HIS A 240 5.64 3.62 -4.56
CA HIS A 240 6.55 2.61 -3.98
C HIS A 240 6.79 1.40 -4.91
N GLY A 241 5.90 1.15 -5.87
CA GLY A 241 6.07 0.10 -6.88
C GLY A 241 7.08 0.42 -7.97
N GLN A 242 7.64 1.63 -7.95
CA GLN A 242 8.67 2.12 -8.87
C GLN A 242 9.87 2.73 -8.15
N SER A 243 10.05 2.48 -6.85
CA SER A 243 11.10 3.11 -6.03
C SER A 243 11.09 4.65 -6.09
N ARG A 244 9.90 5.24 -6.28
CA ARG A 244 9.70 6.70 -6.37
C ARG A 244 9.16 7.32 -5.10
N SER A 245 8.98 6.52 -4.04
CA SER A 245 8.57 7.00 -2.72
C SER A 245 9.15 6.11 -1.64
N PHE A 246 9.47 6.72 -0.51
CA PHE A 246 10.03 6.06 0.66
C PHE A 246 9.31 6.52 1.92
N ASP A 247 9.09 5.55 2.82
CA ASP A 247 8.50 5.82 4.14
C ASP A 247 9.59 5.80 5.20
N PHE A 248 9.81 6.94 5.84
CA PHE A 248 10.75 7.07 6.94
C PHE A 248 10.11 6.67 8.28
N GLN A 249 10.89 6.09 9.16
CA GLN A 249 10.47 5.70 10.51
C GLN A 249 11.49 6.22 11.52
N VAL A 250 11.04 6.82 12.62
CA VAL A 250 11.92 7.25 13.70
C VAL A 250 12.05 6.11 14.70
N MET A 251 13.30 5.74 15.00
CA MET A 251 13.66 4.67 15.91
C MET A 251 14.45 5.20 17.10
N ARG A 252 14.34 4.54 18.26
CA ARG A 252 15.24 4.68 19.41
C ARG A 252 15.74 3.30 19.77
N GLY A 253 16.98 3.00 19.38
CA GLY A 253 17.46 1.62 19.36
C GLY A 253 16.58 0.74 18.46
N SER A 254 16.02 -0.34 18.98
CA SER A 254 15.06 -1.21 18.27
C SER A 254 13.60 -0.76 18.36
N GLN A 255 13.30 0.24 19.21
CA GLN A 255 11.93 0.71 19.43
C GLN A 255 11.49 1.63 18.30
N LEU A 256 10.32 1.36 17.70
CA LEU A 256 9.63 2.27 16.79
C LEU A 256 8.98 3.41 17.58
N ILE A 257 9.40 4.65 17.32
CA ILE A 257 8.90 5.86 17.98
C ILE A 257 7.81 6.52 17.14
N ALA A 258 8.03 6.64 15.83
CA ALA A 258 7.05 7.16 14.88
C ALA A 258 7.18 6.44 13.55
N GLY A 259 6.08 5.92 13.03
CA GLY A 259 6.02 5.13 11.80
C GLY A 259 4.73 5.36 11.02
N PRO A 260 4.47 4.56 9.97
CA PRO A 260 3.35 4.77 9.04
C PRO A 260 1.96 4.38 9.61
N SER A 261 1.85 4.13 10.90
CA SER A 261 0.59 3.77 11.56
C SER A 261 -0.27 4.94 12.02
N GLY A 262 0.23 6.18 11.95
CA GLY A 262 -0.56 7.36 12.32
C GLY A 262 0.24 8.64 12.44
N ALA A 263 -0.31 9.74 11.93
CA ALA A 263 0.33 11.06 11.95
C ALA A 263 0.45 11.67 13.38
N GLY A 264 -0.41 11.27 14.32
CA GLY A 264 -0.45 11.84 15.66
C GLY A 264 0.88 11.69 16.41
N ALA A 265 1.53 10.54 16.37
CA ALA A 265 2.84 10.31 17.01
C ALA A 265 3.95 11.18 16.40
N TRP A 266 3.85 11.48 15.09
CA TRP A 266 4.77 12.36 14.39
C TRP A 266 4.63 13.82 14.83
N ASP A 267 3.39 14.29 14.92
CA ASP A 267 3.09 15.69 15.19
C ASP A 267 3.29 16.04 16.67
N SER A 268 2.81 15.20 17.58
CA SER A 268 2.90 15.45 19.03
C SER A 268 4.34 15.53 19.53
N ALA A 269 5.28 14.82 18.91
CA ALA A 269 6.69 14.83 19.26
C ALA A 269 7.56 15.69 18.32
N GLY A 270 6.95 16.39 17.36
CA GLY A 270 7.63 17.25 16.39
C GLY A 270 8.50 16.51 15.39
N TRP A 271 8.29 15.20 15.20
CA TRP A 271 9.11 14.40 14.27
C TRP A 271 8.89 14.80 12.81
N THR A 272 7.68 15.23 12.44
CA THR A 272 7.39 15.74 11.09
C THR A 272 8.38 16.83 10.69
N GLU A 273 8.57 17.84 11.54
CA GLU A 273 9.46 18.96 11.27
C GLU A 273 10.94 18.55 11.32
N LYS A 274 11.32 17.67 12.26
CA LYS A 274 12.71 17.19 12.38
C LYS A 274 13.14 16.40 11.16
N VAL A 275 12.29 15.49 10.66
CA VAL A 275 12.58 14.70 9.45
C VAL A 275 12.55 15.60 8.22
N ARG A 276 11.57 16.49 8.08
CA ARG A 276 11.50 17.46 6.99
C ARG A 276 12.76 18.32 6.92
N ALA A 277 13.22 18.83 8.05
CA ALA A 277 14.44 19.62 8.13
C ALA A 277 15.68 18.83 7.69
N ALA A 278 15.82 17.56 8.12
CA ALA A 278 16.91 16.70 7.71
C ALA A 278 16.87 16.41 6.20
N VAL A 279 15.70 16.11 5.66
CA VAL A 279 15.49 15.89 4.20
C VAL A 279 15.92 17.14 3.41
N THR A 280 15.40 18.32 3.80
CA THR A 280 15.67 19.58 3.09
C THR A 280 17.16 19.94 3.09
N ARG A 281 17.87 19.69 4.20
CA ARG A 281 19.33 19.95 4.28
C ARG A 281 20.17 18.94 3.53
N ALA A 282 19.74 17.67 3.53
CA ALA A 282 20.56 16.57 3.01
C ALA A 282 20.42 16.35 1.51
N SER A 283 19.22 16.62 0.92
CA SER A 283 18.94 16.23 -0.47
C SER A 283 17.85 17.09 -1.11
N THR A 284 18.07 17.46 -2.36
CA THR A 284 17.06 18.13 -3.21
C THR A 284 16.20 17.12 -3.99
N LYS A 285 16.50 15.82 -3.87
CA LYS A 285 15.81 14.75 -4.62
C LYS A 285 14.56 14.24 -3.94
N PHE A 286 14.31 14.61 -2.69
CA PHE A 286 13.11 14.26 -1.97
C PHE A 286 12.12 15.41 -1.90
N THR A 287 10.84 15.10 -2.07
CA THR A 287 9.73 16.03 -1.90
C THR A 287 8.75 15.42 -0.90
N GLY A 288 8.42 16.17 0.13
CA GLY A 288 7.51 15.71 1.20
C GLY A 288 7.58 16.61 2.44
N PRO A 289 6.92 16.23 3.52
CA PRO A 289 6.04 15.05 3.63
C PRO A 289 4.76 15.17 2.81
N LEU A 290 4.07 14.04 2.52
CA LEU A 290 2.81 14.03 1.80
C LEU A 290 1.72 14.72 2.62
N ALA A 291 1.08 15.74 2.03
CA ALA A 291 0.09 16.56 2.73
C ALA A 291 -1.33 15.98 2.67
N SER A 292 -1.67 15.29 1.58
CA SER A 292 -3.01 14.72 1.38
C SER A 292 -2.95 13.40 0.58
N PRO A 293 -3.32 12.26 1.19
CA PRO A 293 -3.60 12.09 2.62
C PRO A 293 -2.40 12.54 3.48
N ARG A 294 -2.64 12.90 4.76
CA ARG A 294 -1.54 13.34 5.63
C ARG A 294 -0.67 12.15 6.03
N GLU A 295 0.52 12.10 5.47
CA GLU A 295 1.52 11.05 5.72
C GLU A 295 2.89 11.70 6.00
N PRO A 296 3.19 12.07 7.27
CA PRO A 296 4.43 12.76 7.62
C PRO A 296 5.70 11.93 7.42
N TRP A 297 5.55 10.63 7.23
CA TRP A 297 6.63 9.69 6.92
C TRP A 297 6.96 9.58 5.44
N HIS A 298 6.03 9.95 4.54
CA HIS A 298 6.08 9.68 3.11
C HIS A 298 6.78 10.81 2.34
N TYR A 299 7.79 10.44 1.58
CA TYR A 299 8.56 11.34 0.72
C TYR A 299 8.72 10.76 -0.68
N ASP A 300 8.34 11.54 -1.69
CA ASP A 300 8.58 11.20 -3.09
C ASP A 300 10.04 11.45 -3.45
N TYR A 301 10.61 10.53 -4.24
CA TYR A 301 11.97 10.57 -4.73
C TYR A 301 12.02 10.84 -6.22
N LYS A 302 12.84 11.81 -6.62
CA LYS A 302 13.15 12.14 -8.03
C LYS A 302 14.61 11.82 -8.27
N PRO A 303 14.93 10.78 -9.09
CA PRO A 303 16.30 10.36 -9.40
C PRO A 303 17.17 11.47 -10.02
#